data_889ad8c6a4c379086d8c1e458445a640
#
_entry.id   889ad8c6a4c379086d8c1e458445a640
#
_cell.length_a   1.000
_cell.length_b   1.000
_cell.length_c   1.000
_cell.angle_alpha   90.00
_cell.angle_beta   90.00
_cell.angle_gamma   90.00
#
_symmetry.space_group_name_H-M   'P 1'
#
loop_
_entity.id
_entity.type
_entity.pdbx_description
1 polymer ?
#
loop_
_entity_poly.entity_id
_entity_poly.type
_entity_poly.pdbx_seq_one_letter_code
_entity_poly.pdbx_strand_id
1 'polypeptide(L)'
;NENRAQSILFLTRRGINTTLFCTECGEVEQCRDCSIAMTYHRTDHYLHCHLCGYRKSAPRVCGNCKSVDIRKKGHGTQRIEDVVESIMPRRARVVRVDADVMTKKNLFREILRDFRNGKIDVMVGTQMIAKGLDFPRVTLVGVVDADLPLRMEDFRASERAFQILVQVAGRAGRGDRAGEVYVQTYAPHESCIQFARRAELDAFLDE
;
A
#
# COMPACT_ATOMS: atom_id res chain seq x y z
N ASN A 1 22.70 -21.24 -0.58
CA ASN A 1 21.65 -20.18 -0.64
C ASN A 1 21.12 -19.71 0.72
N GLU A 2 21.77 -20.05 1.82
CA GLU A 2 21.32 -19.70 3.18
C GLU A 2 21.45 -18.21 3.54
N ASN A 3 22.06 -17.39 2.70
CA ASN A 3 22.46 -16.02 3.01
C ASN A 3 21.77 -14.92 2.17
N ARG A 4 20.68 -15.20 1.47
CA ARG A 4 19.95 -14.15 0.71
C ARG A 4 19.10 -13.30 1.65
N ALA A 5 19.38 -12.01 1.68
CA ALA A 5 18.53 -10.99 2.28
C ALA A 5 17.21 -10.90 1.50
N GLN A 6 16.10 -10.70 2.21
CA GLN A 6 14.76 -10.55 1.64
C GLN A 6 14.19 -9.17 1.96
N SER A 7 13.27 -8.73 1.12
CA SER A 7 12.63 -7.42 1.29
C SER A 7 11.11 -7.56 1.32
N ILE A 8 10.45 -6.71 2.10
CA ILE A 8 8.99 -6.56 2.08
C ILE A 8 8.68 -5.13 1.68
N LEU A 9 7.87 -4.95 0.64
CA LEU A 9 7.30 -3.66 0.27
C LEU A 9 5.82 -3.62 0.65
N PHE A 10 5.52 -2.65 1.47
CA PHE A 10 4.26 -2.52 2.14
C PHE A 10 3.47 -1.33 1.61
N LEU A 11 2.24 -1.58 1.15
CA LEU A 11 1.30 -0.53 0.81
C LEU A 11 0.31 -0.34 1.96
N THR A 12 0.19 0.88 2.43
CA THR A 12 -0.67 1.22 3.58
C THR A 12 -2.16 0.97 3.32
N ARG A 13 -2.56 0.78 2.07
CA ARG A 13 -3.95 0.65 1.66
C ARG A 13 -4.39 -0.78 1.35
N ARG A 14 -5.53 -1.18 1.92
CA ARG A 14 -6.36 -2.27 1.41
C ARG A 14 -7.23 -1.77 0.25
N GLY A 15 -7.13 -2.44 -0.89
CA GLY A 15 -8.05 -2.24 -2.00
C GLY A 15 -7.60 -1.17 -3.01
N ILE A 16 -7.88 -1.48 -4.25
CA ILE A 16 -7.68 -0.63 -5.42
C ILE A 16 -8.80 0.42 -5.41
N ASN A 17 -8.72 1.46 -4.60
CA ASN A 17 -9.49 2.65 -4.92
C ASN A 17 -8.76 3.34 -6.06
N THR A 18 -8.99 2.86 -7.24
CA THR A 18 -8.54 3.50 -8.45
C THR A 18 -9.42 4.73 -8.64
N THR A 19 -8.87 5.91 -8.44
CA THR A 19 -9.55 7.14 -8.84
C THR A 19 -9.29 7.39 -10.31
N LEU A 20 -10.23 8.04 -11.00
CA LEU A 20 -10.00 8.56 -12.34
C LEU A 20 -9.53 10.01 -12.24
N PHE A 21 -8.49 10.35 -12.97
CA PHE A 21 -7.99 11.71 -13.04
C PHE A 21 -7.65 12.07 -14.49
N CYS A 22 -7.82 13.33 -14.82
CA CYS A 22 -7.42 13.89 -16.11
C CYS A 22 -5.93 14.20 -16.10
N THR A 23 -5.17 13.73 -17.09
CA THR A 23 -3.73 14.02 -17.19
C THR A 23 -3.43 15.45 -17.60
N GLU A 24 -4.36 16.11 -18.31
CA GLU A 24 -4.18 17.47 -18.80
C GLU A 24 -4.40 18.54 -17.71
N CYS A 25 -5.49 18.42 -16.93
CA CYS A 25 -5.84 19.44 -15.94
C CYS A 25 -5.76 18.96 -14.49
N GLY A 26 -5.44 17.69 -14.24
CA GLY A 26 -5.34 17.12 -12.91
C GLY A 26 -6.69 16.85 -12.22
N GLU A 27 -7.82 17.17 -12.86
CA GLU A 27 -9.16 16.95 -12.30
C GLU A 27 -9.37 15.50 -11.88
N VAL A 28 -9.89 15.29 -10.67
CA VAL A 28 -10.22 13.99 -10.11
C VAL A 28 -11.74 13.89 -9.99
N GLU A 29 -12.29 12.77 -10.45
CA GLU A 29 -13.73 12.52 -10.36
C GLU A 29 -14.20 12.43 -8.90
N GLN A 30 -15.05 13.37 -8.50
CA GLN A 30 -15.58 13.50 -7.15
C GLN A 30 -17.07 13.14 -7.08
N CYS A 31 -17.52 12.76 -5.90
CA CYS A 31 -18.93 12.58 -5.59
C CYS A 31 -19.63 13.94 -5.52
N ARG A 32 -20.76 14.07 -6.20
CA ARG A 32 -21.56 15.31 -6.20
C ARG A 32 -22.13 15.68 -4.82
N ASP A 33 -22.38 14.65 -3.97
CA ASP A 33 -23.05 14.83 -2.69
C ASP A 33 -22.05 14.97 -1.52
N CYS A 34 -20.83 14.39 -1.65
CA CYS A 34 -19.84 14.32 -0.57
C CYS A 34 -18.54 15.06 -0.91
N SER A 35 -18.33 15.48 -2.16
CA SER A 35 -17.09 16.13 -2.65
C SER A 35 -15.80 15.31 -2.46
N ILE A 36 -15.91 14.01 -2.13
CA ILE A 36 -14.77 13.11 -2.02
C ILE A 36 -14.47 12.42 -3.35
N ALA A 37 -13.21 12.03 -3.57
CA ALA A 37 -12.82 11.28 -4.75
C ALA A 37 -13.57 9.94 -4.86
N MET A 38 -14.17 9.67 -6.01
CA MET A 38 -14.88 8.42 -6.26
C MET A 38 -13.93 7.29 -6.65
N THR A 39 -14.30 6.08 -6.26
CA THR A 39 -13.54 4.86 -6.57
C THR A 39 -14.06 4.21 -7.85
N TYR A 40 -13.16 3.96 -8.79
CA TYR A 40 -13.49 3.20 -10.01
C TYR A 40 -13.41 1.70 -9.75
N HIS A 41 -14.49 1.00 -10.02
CA HIS A 41 -14.58 -0.45 -9.95
C HIS A 41 -14.40 -1.07 -11.35
N ARG A 42 -13.42 -1.96 -11.49
CA ARG A 42 -13.10 -2.59 -12.79
C ARG A 42 -14.14 -3.61 -13.23
N THR A 43 -14.87 -4.19 -12.29
CA THR A 43 -15.85 -5.26 -12.54
C THR A 43 -17.11 -4.77 -13.25
N ASP A 44 -17.55 -3.56 -12.93
CA ASP A 44 -18.79 -2.97 -13.45
C ASP A 44 -18.57 -1.68 -14.25
N HIS A 45 -17.31 -1.19 -14.30
CA HIS A 45 -16.93 0.06 -14.97
C HIS A 45 -17.62 1.32 -14.41
N TYR A 46 -18.04 1.27 -13.13
CA TYR A 46 -18.65 2.38 -12.42
C TYR A 46 -17.70 3.05 -11.44
N LEU A 47 -17.99 4.33 -11.15
CA LEU A 47 -17.44 5.07 -10.05
C LEU A 47 -18.40 4.98 -8.86
N HIS A 48 -17.88 4.62 -7.69
CA HIS A 48 -18.64 4.50 -6.44
C HIS A 48 -18.12 5.49 -5.40
N CYS A 49 -19.03 6.16 -4.73
CA CYS A 49 -18.73 6.88 -3.49
C CYS A 49 -18.90 5.91 -2.31
N HIS A 50 -17.82 5.64 -1.59
CA HIS A 50 -17.88 4.73 -0.42
C HIS A 50 -18.45 5.40 0.84
N LEU A 51 -18.74 6.72 0.79
CA LEU A 51 -19.35 7.42 1.91
C LEU A 51 -20.88 7.38 1.83
N CYS A 52 -21.48 7.81 0.70
CA CYS A 52 -22.93 7.89 0.54
C CYS A 52 -23.54 6.80 -0.35
N GLY A 53 -22.72 5.94 -0.96
CA GLY A 53 -23.20 4.90 -1.88
C GLY A 53 -23.53 5.41 -3.30
N TYR A 54 -23.39 6.71 -3.59
CA TYR A 54 -23.65 7.24 -4.92
C TYR A 54 -22.79 6.54 -5.98
N ARG A 55 -23.41 6.23 -7.15
CA ARG A 55 -22.76 5.56 -8.27
C ARG A 55 -22.99 6.32 -9.57
N LYS A 56 -21.96 6.41 -10.40
CA LYS A 56 -22.06 6.91 -11.78
C LYS A 56 -21.16 6.13 -12.73
N SER A 57 -21.49 6.13 -14.01
CA SER A 57 -20.60 5.54 -15.04
C SER A 57 -19.29 6.30 -15.11
N ALA A 58 -18.20 5.59 -15.41
CA ALA A 58 -16.89 6.22 -15.64
C ALA A 58 -16.97 7.16 -16.85
N PRO A 59 -16.57 8.43 -16.72
CA PRO A 59 -16.63 9.39 -17.83
C PRO A 59 -15.60 9.02 -18.90
N ARG A 60 -15.94 9.26 -20.15
CA ARG A 60 -15.04 9.11 -21.31
C ARG A 60 -14.24 10.38 -21.60
N VAL A 61 -14.72 11.51 -21.10
CA VAL A 61 -14.11 12.83 -21.29
C VAL A 61 -14.08 13.56 -19.95
N CYS A 62 -13.07 14.35 -19.74
CA CYS A 62 -12.94 15.16 -18.52
C CYS A 62 -14.10 16.17 -18.40
N GLY A 63 -14.73 16.20 -17.24
CA GLY A 63 -15.81 17.15 -16.95
C GLY A 63 -15.35 18.60 -17.05
N ASN A 64 -14.10 18.89 -16.69
CA ASN A 64 -13.51 20.23 -16.65
C ASN A 64 -12.96 20.66 -18.04
N CYS A 65 -11.88 20.02 -18.53
CA CYS A 65 -11.17 20.47 -19.74
C CYS A 65 -11.57 19.75 -21.04
N LYS A 66 -12.52 18.81 -20.96
CA LYS A 66 -13.02 18.01 -22.09
C LYS A 66 -11.97 17.10 -22.74
N SER A 67 -10.81 16.94 -22.16
CA SER A 67 -9.80 16.00 -22.63
C SER A 67 -10.32 14.56 -22.54
N VAL A 68 -9.90 13.72 -23.48
CA VAL A 68 -10.17 12.26 -23.49
C VAL A 68 -9.12 11.47 -22.71
N ASP A 69 -8.01 12.11 -22.29
CA ASP A 69 -6.94 11.43 -21.57
C ASP A 69 -7.24 11.36 -20.06
N ILE A 70 -8.18 10.45 -19.75
CA ILE A 70 -8.52 10.11 -18.37
C ILE A 70 -7.77 8.85 -17.98
N ARG A 71 -6.95 8.94 -16.95
CA ARG A 71 -6.17 7.81 -16.44
C ARG A 71 -6.63 7.38 -15.05
N LYS A 72 -6.36 6.12 -14.77
CA LYS A 72 -6.57 5.54 -13.46
C LYS A 72 -5.38 5.88 -12.57
N LYS A 73 -5.65 6.60 -11.48
CA LYS A 73 -4.64 6.86 -10.44
C LYS A 73 -4.90 5.92 -9.27
N GLY A 74 -3.97 5.04 -9.04
CA GLY A 74 -3.93 4.14 -7.89
C GLY A 74 -2.57 3.46 -7.89
N HIS A 75 -1.83 3.57 -6.82
CA HIS A 75 -0.65 2.75 -6.60
C HIS A 75 -1.17 1.40 -6.09
N GLY A 76 -1.72 0.60 -7.01
CA GLY A 76 -2.08 -0.78 -6.69
C GLY A 76 -0.81 -1.60 -6.48
N THR A 77 -0.90 -2.66 -5.68
CA THR A 77 0.18 -3.63 -5.47
C THR A 77 0.78 -4.11 -6.80
N GLN A 78 -0.05 -4.25 -7.86
CA GLN A 78 0.40 -4.62 -9.19
C GLN A 78 1.43 -3.64 -9.76
N ARG A 79 1.17 -2.34 -9.70
CA ARG A 79 2.10 -1.34 -10.25
C ARG A 79 3.43 -1.32 -9.49
N ILE A 80 3.39 -1.53 -8.17
CA ILE A 80 4.61 -1.63 -7.37
C ILE A 80 5.38 -2.91 -7.74
N GLU A 81 4.68 -4.03 -7.91
CA GLU A 81 5.26 -5.28 -8.40
C GLU A 81 5.97 -5.06 -9.74
N ASP A 82 5.29 -4.48 -10.75
CA ASP A 82 5.83 -4.20 -12.08
C ASP A 82 7.09 -3.30 -12.01
N VAL A 83 7.07 -2.25 -11.17
CA VAL A 83 8.23 -1.37 -10.96
C VAL A 83 9.38 -2.13 -10.31
N VAL A 84 9.10 -2.89 -9.27
CA VAL A 84 10.14 -3.67 -8.56
C VAL A 84 10.76 -4.71 -9.50
N GLU A 85 9.95 -5.43 -10.28
CA GLU A 85 10.46 -6.37 -11.27
C GLU A 85 11.36 -5.69 -12.33
N SER A 86 11.05 -4.45 -12.70
CA SER A 86 11.84 -3.71 -13.69
C SER A 86 13.21 -3.28 -13.20
N ILE A 87 13.37 -3.05 -11.89
CA ILE A 87 14.63 -2.59 -11.27
C ILE A 87 15.45 -3.74 -10.66
N MET A 88 14.81 -4.86 -10.37
CA MET A 88 15.49 -6.01 -9.78
C MET A 88 16.22 -6.84 -10.84
N PRO A 89 17.31 -7.54 -10.48
CA PRO A 89 17.95 -8.48 -11.39
C PRO A 89 16.96 -9.56 -11.88
N ARG A 90 17.05 -9.97 -13.15
CA ARG A 90 16.16 -10.98 -13.76
C ARG A 90 16.00 -12.30 -12.97
N ARG A 91 16.98 -12.62 -12.13
CA ARG A 91 16.97 -13.80 -11.25
C ARG A 91 16.20 -13.60 -9.94
N ALA A 92 15.83 -12.35 -9.62
CA ALA A 92 15.07 -12.05 -8.41
C ALA A 92 13.61 -12.45 -8.59
N ARG A 93 13.05 -13.12 -7.60
CA ARG A 93 11.64 -13.49 -7.59
C ARG A 93 10.85 -12.50 -6.75
N VAL A 94 10.04 -11.72 -7.41
CA VAL A 94 9.08 -10.78 -6.80
C VAL A 94 7.71 -11.45 -6.75
N VAL A 95 6.99 -11.32 -5.65
CA VAL A 95 5.63 -11.89 -5.52
C VAL A 95 4.73 -10.90 -4.81
N ARG A 96 3.55 -10.73 -5.39
CA ARG A 96 2.49 -9.90 -4.82
C ARG A 96 1.55 -10.73 -3.94
N VAL A 97 1.19 -10.14 -2.80
CA VAL A 97 0.21 -10.69 -1.87
C VAL A 97 -0.87 -9.63 -1.59
N ASP A 98 -2.01 -9.80 -2.21
CA ASP A 98 -3.19 -8.95 -2.05
C ASP A 98 -4.44 -9.78 -1.65
N ALA A 99 -5.59 -9.12 -1.60
CA ALA A 99 -6.83 -9.77 -1.22
C ALA A 99 -7.19 -10.96 -2.13
N ASP A 100 -6.89 -10.86 -3.45
CA ASP A 100 -7.22 -11.92 -4.42
C ASP A 100 -6.36 -13.17 -4.19
N VAL A 101 -5.09 -13.00 -3.86
CA VAL A 101 -4.19 -14.11 -3.48
C VAL A 101 -4.63 -14.73 -2.18
N MET A 102 -5.08 -13.93 -1.22
CA MET A 102 -5.48 -14.41 0.11
C MET A 102 -6.78 -15.22 0.11
N THR A 103 -7.69 -14.95 -0.82
CA THR A 103 -8.90 -15.79 -0.98
C THR A 103 -8.55 -17.22 -1.38
N LYS A 104 -7.41 -17.41 -2.04
CA LYS A 104 -6.87 -18.72 -2.43
C LYS A 104 -5.96 -19.26 -1.33
N LYS A 105 -6.52 -19.80 -0.26
CA LYS A 105 -5.80 -20.24 0.95
C LYS A 105 -4.56 -21.09 0.69
N ASN A 106 -4.61 -22.01 -0.27
CA ASN A 106 -3.46 -22.88 -0.59
C ASN A 106 -2.32 -22.07 -1.25
N LEU A 107 -2.63 -21.19 -2.20
CA LEU A 107 -1.65 -20.33 -2.86
C LEU A 107 -0.97 -19.39 -1.84
N PHE A 108 -1.74 -18.78 -0.96
CA PHE A 108 -1.19 -17.90 0.08
C PHE A 108 -0.21 -18.66 1.00
N ARG A 109 -0.58 -19.87 1.46
CA ARG A 109 0.30 -20.71 2.29
C ARG A 109 1.58 -21.10 1.56
N GLU A 110 1.47 -21.41 0.28
CA GLU A 110 2.62 -21.73 -0.57
C GLU A 110 3.57 -20.56 -0.71
N ILE A 111 3.06 -19.36 -1.01
CA ILE A 111 3.87 -18.14 -1.08
C ILE A 111 4.60 -17.87 0.24
N LEU A 112 3.91 -17.98 1.38
CA LEU A 112 4.53 -17.76 2.69
C LEU A 112 5.63 -18.78 2.98
N ARG A 113 5.41 -20.05 2.65
CA ARG A 113 6.41 -21.10 2.79
C ARG A 113 7.62 -20.84 1.90
N ASP A 114 7.39 -20.46 0.64
CA ASP A 114 8.47 -20.19 -0.32
C ASP A 114 9.26 -18.94 0.09
N PHE A 115 8.59 -17.91 0.60
CA PHE A 115 9.26 -16.74 1.15
C PHE A 115 10.11 -17.09 2.37
N ARG A 116 9.56 -17.82 3.33
CA ARG A 116 10.31 -18.29 4.50
C ARG A 116 11.54 -19.12 4.12
N ASN A 117 11.44 -19.92 3.07
CA ASN A 117 12.54 -20.76 2.58
C ASN A 117 13.55 -20.00 1.69
N GLY A 118 13.38 -18.69 1.49
CA GLY A 118 14.30 -17.86 0.68
C GLY A 118 14.19 -18.09 -0.83
N LYS A 119 13.06 -18.63 -1.30
CA LYS A 119 12.80 -18.81 -2.74
C LYS A 119 12.20 -17.56 -3.39
N ILE A 120 11.72 -16.61 -2.58
CA ILE A 120 11.19 -15.33 -3.00
C ILE A 120 12.08 -14.25 -2.39
N ASP A 121 12.53 -13.31 -3.19
CA ASP A 121 13.44 -12.23 -2.77
C ASP A 121 12.67 -11.00 -2.28
N VAL A 122 11.57 -10.65 -2.95
CA VAL A 122 10.75 -9.48 -2.60
C VAL A 122 9.28 -9.87 -2.51
N MET A 123 8.65 -9.51 -1.40
CA MET A 123 7.20 -9.63 -1.23
C MET A 123 6.57 -8.23 -1.25
N VAL A 124 5.61 -8.01 -2.15
CA VAL A 124 4.84 -6.77 -2.26
C VAL A 124 3.43 -7.03 -1.75
N GLY A 125 2.95 -6.24 -0.79
CA GLY A 125 1.59 -6.46 -0.32
C GLY A 125 1.03 -5.38 0.59
N THR A 126 -0.14 -5.66 1.18
CA THR A 126 -0.86 -4.74 2.06
C THR A 126 -0.77 -5.18 3.52
N GLN A 127 -1.50 -4.54 4.43
CA GLN A 127 -1.53 -4.82 5.87
C GLN A 127 -1.62 -6.30 6.27
N MET A 128 -2.05 -7.16 5.37
CA MET A 128 -2.20 -8.58 5.65
C MET A 128 -0.87 -9.30 5.82
N ILE A 129 0.19 -8.86 5.14
CA ILE A 129 1.54 -9.44 5.30
C ILE A 129 2.26 -8.90 6.53
N ALA A 130 1.73 -7.85 7.16
CA ALA A 130 2.29 -7.28 8.39
C ALA A 130 1.87 -8.05 9.66
N LYS A 131 0.80 -8.83 9.61
CA LYS A 131 0.22 -9.49 10.80
C LYS A 131 0.79 -10.89 11.02
N GLY A 132 1.38 -11.10 12.21
CA GLY A 132 1.65 -12.44 12.76
C GLY A 132 2.69 -13.32 12.03
N LEU A 133 3.35 -12.80 11.00
CA LEU A 133 4.32 -13.54 10.22
C LEU A 133 5.75 -13.23 10.69
N ASP A 134 6.56 -14.25 10.85
CA ASP A 134 7.96 -14.14 11.20
C ASP A 134 8.85 -14.56 10.03
N PHE A 135 9.73 -13.64 9.60
CA PHE A 135 10.63 -13.83 8.47
C PHE A 135 12.04 -13.38 8.85
N PRO A 136 12.89 -14.27 9.37
CA PRO A 136 14.20 -13.90 9.91
C PRO A 136 15.20 -13.38 8.86
N ARG A 137 14.92 -13.60 7.57
CA ARG A 137 15.78 -13.14 6.47
C ARG A 137 15.40 -11.76 5.94
N VAL A 138 14.34 -11.15 6.47
CA VAL A 138 13.91 -9.81 6.03
C VAL A 138 14.80 -8.76 6.68
N THR A 139 15.61 -8.12 5.83
CA THR A 139 16.52 -7.04 6.23
C THR A 139 16.06 -5.68 5.73
N LEU A 140 15.13 -5.62 4.78
CA LEU A 140 14.58 -4.38 4.27
C LEU A 140 13.06 -4.40 4.29
N VAL A 141 12.48 -3.35 4.86
CA VAL A 141 11.05 -3.08 4.80
C VAL A 141 10.81 -1.69 4.23
N GLY A 142 10.08 -1.61 3.12
CA GLY A 142 9.66 -0.36 2.50
C GLY A 142 8.18 -0.11 2.71
N VAL A 143 7.82 1.07 3.21
CA VAL A 143 6.43 1.54 3.28
C VAL A 143 6.18 2.53 2.17
N VAL A 144 5.29 2.19 1.25
CA VAL A 144 4.94 3.02 0.09
C VAL A 144 3.67 3.79 0.42
N ASP A 145 3.71 5.12 0.22
CA ASP A 145 2.62 6.05 0.47
C ASP A 145 2.08 5.96 1.92
N ALA A 146 2.93 6.29 2.88
CA ALA A 146 2.59 6.29 4.30
C ALA A 146 1.52 7.33 4.67
N ASP A 147 1.33 8.36 3.82
CA ASP A 147 0.34 9.43 4.04
C ASP A 147 -1.09 8.99 3.72
N LEU A 148 -1.26 7.89 3.04
CA LEU A 148 -2.58 7.48 2.58
C LEU A 148 -3.60 7.30 3.71
N PRO A 149 -3.26 6.68 4.86
CA PRO A 149 -4.17 6.63 6.01
C PRO A 149 -4.54 8.02 6.53
N LEU A 150 -3.60 8.98 6.49
CA LEU A 150 -3.79 10.34 7.00
C LEU A 150 -4.74 11.19 6.14
N ARG A 151 -4.92 10.82 4.88
CA ARG A 151 -5.85 11.47 3.95
C ARG A 151 -7.29 10.96 4.07
N MET A 152 -7.54 10.04 4.98
CA MET A 152 -8.89 9.54 5.23
C MET A 152 -9.60 10.47 6.22
N GLU A 153 -10.87 10.79 5.98
CA GLU A 153 -11.73 11.53 6.90
C GLU A 153 -12.14 10.62 8.08
N ASP A 154 -11.17 10.23 8.89
CA ASP A 154 -11.36 9.37 10.05
C ASP A 154 -10.56 9.97 11.21
N PHE A 155 -11.22 10.27 12.32
CA PHE A 155 -10.56 10.85 13.50
C PHE A 155 -9.44 9.97 14.07
N ARG A 156 -9.41 8.68 13.74
CA ARG A 156 -8.34 7.74 14.09
C ARG A 156 -7.30 7.55 12.98
N ALA A 157 -7.25 8.42 12.00
CA ALA A 157 -6.32 8.29 10.86
C ALA A 157 -4.86 8.23 11.33
N SER A 158 -4.47 9.14 12.24
CA SER A 158 -3.12 9.21 12.81
C SER A 158 -2.77 7.97 13.64
N GLU A 159 -3.67 7.52 14.53
CA GLU A 159 -3.48 6.29 15.30
C GLU A 159 -3.27 5.07 14.40
N ARG A 160 -4.09 4.95 13.34
CA ARG A 160 -3.97 3.84 12.38
C ARG A 160 -2.67 3.90 11.60
N ALA A 161 -2.24 5.11 11.18
CA ALA A 161 -0.97 5.30 10.51
C ALA A 161 0.19 4.88 11.41
N PHE A 162 0.21 5.36 12.66
CA PHE A 162 1.19 4.99 13.66
C PHE A 162 1.26 3.48 13.87
N GLN A 163 0.12 2.84 14.16
CA GLN A 163 0.05 1.40 14.40
C GLN A 163 0.58 0.58 13.21
N ILE A 164 0.22 0.97 11.98
CA ILE A 164 0.69 0.30 10.77
C ILE A 164 2.21 0.44 10.66
N LEU A 165 2.74 1.65 10.83
CA LEU A 165 4.17 1.93 10.70
C LEU A 165 4.99 1.13 11.72
N VAL A 166 4.59 1.14 13.00
CA VAL A 166 5.27 0.36 14.05
C VAL A 166 5.18 -1.14 13.78
N GLN A 167 4.00 -1.63 13.37
CA GLN A 167 3.81 -3.05 13.07
C GLN A 167 4.68 -3.52 11.91
N VAL A 168 4.82 -2.70 10.88
CA VAL A 168 5.61 -3.00 9.67
C VAL A 168 7.10 -2.86 9.98
N ALA A 169 7.50 -1.82 10.71
CA ALA A 169 8.88 -1.63 11.13
C ALA A 169 9.40 -2.83 11.93
N GLY A 170 8.59 -3.38 12.80
CA GLY A 170 8.92 -4.58 13.58
C GLY A 170 9.09 -5.86 12.74
N ARG A 171 9.04 -5.81 11.42
CA ARG A 171 9.33 -6.95 10.54
C ARG A 171 10.77 -7.00 10.05
N ALA A 172 11.47 -5.87 10.05
CA ALA A 172 12.87 -5.82 9.68
C ALA A 172 13.77 -6.27 10.85
N GLY A 173 14.86 -6.97 10.53
CA GLY A 173 15.94 -7.24 11.49
C GLY A 173 15.60 -8.24 12.59
N ARG A 174 14.74 -9.21 12.34
CA ARG A 174 14.40 -10.28 13.32
C ARG A 174 15.40 -11.42 13.35
N GLY A 175 16.35 -11.47 12.45
CA GLY A 175 17.46 -12.41 12.44
C GLY A 175 18.75 -11.80 12.97
N ASP A 176 19.86 -12.44 12.68
CA ASP A 176 21.22 -12.00 13.09
C ASP A 176 21.70 -10.74 12.31
N ARG A 177 20.90 -10.21 11.39
CA ARG A 177 21.23 -9.04 10.58
C ARG A 177 20.40 -7.85 10.98
N ALA A 178 21.05 -6.69 11.02
CA ALA A 178 20.35 -5.41 11.20
C ALA A 178 19.32 -5.22 10.08
N GLY A 179 18.13 -4.74 10.42
CA GLY A 179 17.07 -4.43 9.50
C GLY A 179 16.96 -2.93 9.25
N GLU A 180 16.62 -2.57 8.02
CA GLU A 180 16.36 -1.18 7.61
C GLU A 180 14.88 -1.01 7.25
N VAL A 181 14.33 0.14 7.62
CA VAL A 181 12.95 0.52 7.31
C VAL A 181 12.95 1.85 6.57
N TYR A 182 12.39 1.85 5.37
CA TYR A 182 12.22 3.06 4.57
C TYR A 182 10.75 3.42 4.49
N VAL A 183 10.42 4.64 4.84
CA VAL A 183 9.05 5.16 4.80
C VAL A 183 8.97 6.28 3.77
N GLN A 184 8.21 6.05 2.71
CA GLN A 184 7.91 7.07 1.71
C GLN A 184 6.73 7.90 2.20
N THR A 185 6.96 9.20 2.37
CA THR A 185 5.96 10.17 2.85
C THR A 185 6.19 11.54 2.24
N TYR A 186 5.12 12.29 2.03
CA TYR A 186 5.14 13.73 1.70
C TYR A 186 5.00 14.60 2.95
N ALA A 187 4.64 14.01 4.10
CA ALA A 187 4.42 14.70 5.37
C ALA A 187 5.33 14.13 6.48
N PRO A 188 6.69 14.22 6.32
CA PRO A 188 7.63 13.60 7.26
C PRO A 188 7.57 14.21 8.67
N HIS A 189 6.94 15.38 8.83
CA HIS A 189 6.83 16.07 10.11
C HIS A 189 5.56 15.69 10.90
N GLU A 190 4.66 14.90 10.31
CA GLU A 190 3.48 14.41 11.02
C GLU A 190 3.86 13.63 12.27
N SER A 191 3.20 13.93 13.40
CA SER A 191 3.48 13.33 14.70
C SER A 191 3.48 11.81 14.65
N CYS A 192 2.47 11.20 14.03
CA CYS A 192 2.38 9.75 13.93
C CYS A 192 3.58 9.11 13.21
N ILE A 193 4.20 9.82 12.23
CA ILE A 193 5.39 9.35 11.52
C ILE A 193 6.63 9.51 12.39
N GLN A 194 6.77 10.65 13.07
CA GLN A 194 7.90 10.93 13.94
C GLN A 194 7.96 9.99 15.16
N PHE A 195 6.82 9.78 15.83
CA PHE A 195 6.75 8.84 16.93
C PHE A 195 6.90 7.39 16.50
N ALA A 196 6.33 7.00 15.34
CA ALA A 196 6.52 5.65 14.81
C ALA A 196 7.99 5.35 14.49
N ARG A 197 8.75 6.35 13.99
CA ARG A 197 10.20 6.23 13.75
C ARG A 197 10.98 5.89 15.00
N ARG A 198 10.53 6.38 16.16
CA ARG A 198 11.17 6.17 17.47
C ARG A 198 10.56 5.01 18.25
N ALA A 199 9.45 4.45 17.75
CA ALA A 199 8.61 3.47 18.44
C ALA A 199 8.08 3.96 19.80
N GLU A 200 7.81 5.26 19.93
CA GLU A 200 7.37 5.93 21.15
C GLU A 200 5.83 5.97 21.22
N LEU A 201 5.21 4.87 21.67
CA LEU A 201 3.75 4.77 21.77
C LEU A 201 3.17 5.70 22.82
N ASP A 202 3.73 5.70 24.03
CA ASP A 202 3.20 6.47 25.14
C ASP A 202 3.23 7.97 24.83
N ALA A 203 4.35 8.47 24.29
CA ALA A 203 4.48 9.86 23.89
C ALA A 203 3.53 10.24 22.75
N PHE A 204 3.18 9.31 21.86
CA PHE A 204 2.19 9.53 20.81
C PHE A 204 0.75 9.60 21.36
N LEU A 205 0.45 8.88 22.43
CA LEU A 205 -0.89 8.87 23.04
C LEU A 205 -1.14 10.09 23.94
N ASP A 206 -0.08 10.73 24.40
CA ASP A 206 -0.13 11.92 25.26
C ASP A 206 -0.26 13.24 24.47
N GLU A 207 -0.15 13.21 23.11
CA GLU A 207 -0.28 14.35 22.20
C GLU A 207 -1.73 14.60 21.78
#